data_2b57d6eba02405682e548c22e15ec743
#
_entry.id   2b57d6eba02405682e548c22e15ec743
#
_cell.length_a   1.000
_cell.length_b   1.000
_cell.length_c   1.000
_cell.angle_alpha   90.00
_cell.angle_beta   90.00
_cell.angle_gamma   90.00
#
_symmetry.space_group_name_H-M   'P 1'
#
loop_
_entity.id
_entity.type
_entity.pdbx_description
1 polymer ?
#
loop_
_entity_poly.entity_id
_entity_poly.type
_entity_poly.pdbx_seq_one_letter_code
_entity_poly.pdbx_strand_id
1 'polypeptide(L)'
;MRASILVLFIVATVSLSIAQQAPPQGINYQAVVYDIEGSQMPGVDAYDLIMANKQISVRFTILQSDPNGPEIYKESHSTTTDEYGLFSLVIGQGTQQSAGDFSSIDWGSGYHFLKVDIDKTGGSNFVTLSNQQFWSVPYA
;
A
#
# COMPACT_ATOMS: atom_id res chain seq x y z
N MET A 1 50.41 7.51 58.86
CA MET A 1 49.26 6.91 58.17
C MET A 1 48.92 7.75 56.98
N ARG A 2 49.16 7.27 55.79
CA ARG A 2 48.73 7.97 54.58
C ARG A 2 47.52 7.26 54.03
N ALA A 3 46.36 7.94 54.09
CA ALA A 3 45.14 7.43 53.51
C ALA A 3 45.17 7.73 51.99
N SER A 4 45.22 6.69 51.17
CA SER A 4 45.04 6.84 49.71
C SER A 4 43.56 6.89 49.39
N ILE A 5 43.11 8.07 48.95
CA ILE A 5 41.73 8.23 48.47
C ILE A 5 41.70 7.73 46.99
N LEU A 6 41.12 6.60 46.79
CA LEU A 6 40.82 6.07 45.45
C LEU A 6 39.59 6.78 44.91
N VAL A 7 39.77 7.72 44.01
CA VAL A 7 38.69 8.38 43.32
C VAL A 7 38.29 7.50 42.16
N LEU A 8 37.14 6.78 42.31
CA LEU A 8 36.59 5.99 41.26
C LEU A 8 35.80 6.89 40.28
N PHE A 9 36.35 7.17 39.13
CA PHE A 9 35.65 7.85 38.04
C PHE A 9 34.71 6.86 37.38
N ILE A 10 33.43 6.97 37.65
CA ILE A 10 32.36 6.25 36.90
C ILE A 10 32.08 7.07 35.66
N VAL A 11 32.64 6.63 34.53
CA VAL A 11 32.28 7.18 33.21
C VAL A 11 30.94 6.57 32.82
N ALA A 12 29.83 7.31 33.02
CA ALA A 12 28.54 6.94 32.49
C ALA A 12 28.53 7.14 30.98
N THR A 13 28.66 6.08 30.23
CA THR A 13 28.44 6.09 28.77
C THR A 13 26.95 6.21 28.51
N VAL A 14 26.49 7.40 28.17
CA VAL A 14 25.14 7.63 27.68
C VAL A 14 25.08 7.07 26.25
N SER A 15 24.53 5.89 26.08
CA SER A 15 24.20 5.34 24.75
C SER A 15 23.02 6.13 24.20
N LEU A 16 23.26 7.06 23.30
CA LEU A 16 22.22 7.68 22.48
C LEU A 16 21.71 6.61 21.51
N SER A 17 20.65 5.93 21.89
CA SER A 17 19.90 5.10 20.96
C SER A 17 19.18 6.03 19.97
N ILE A 18 19.74 6.19 18.78
CA ILE A 18 19.01 6.79 17.67
C ILE A 18 17.91 5.79 17.31
N ALA A 19 16.68 6.09 17.72
CA ALA A 19 15.53 5.30 17.27
C ALA A 19 15.46 5.46 15.75
N GLN A 20 15.82 4.41 15.00
CA GLN A 20 15.53 4.35 13.58
C GLN A 20 14.03 4.40 13.42
N GLN A 21 13.55 5.44 12.73
CA GLN A 21 12.14 5.55 12.40
C GLN A 21 11.76 4.34 11.54
N ALA A 22 10.77 3.57 11.98
CA ALA A 22 10.27 2.44 11.21
C ALA A 22 9.79 2.94 9.84
N PRO A 23 9.97 2.17 8.76
CA PRO A 23 9.45 2.51 7.46
C PRO A 23 7.93 2.71 7.51
N PRO A 24 7.35 3.54 6.63
CA PRO A 24 5.91 3.74 6.56
C PRO A 24 5.18 2.39 6.47
N GLN A 25 4.14 2.22 7.29
CA GLN A 25 3.36 0.98 7.34
C GLN A 25 2.22 0.99 6.32
N GLY A 26 2.23 1.90 5.37
CA GLY A 26 1.22 1.97 4.34
C GLY A 26 1.46 3.06 3.29
N ILE A 27 0.79 2.89 2.17
CA ILE A 27 0.80 3.84 1.05
C ILE A 27 -0.65 4.25 0.78
N ASN A 28 -0.92 5.54 0.78
CA ASN A 28 -2.24 6.05 0.44
C ASN A 28 -2.55 5.80 -1.04
N TYR A 29 -3.74 5.28 -1.31
CA TYR A 29 -4.25 5.04 -2.64
C TYR A 29 -5.67 5.60 -2.79
N GLN A 30 -5.91 6.34 -3.85
CA GLN A 30 -7.23 6.88 -4.19
C GLN A 30 -7.52 6.65 -5.67
N ALA A 31 -8.76 6.32 -5.99
CA ALA A 31 -9.21 6.18 -7.36
C ALA A 31 -10.71 6.43 -7.49
N VAL A 32 -11.14 6.75 -8.70
CA VAL A 32 -12.54 6.86 -9.08
C VAL A 32 -12.89 5.67 -9.95
N VAL A 33 -14.01 5.02 -9.66
CA VAL A 33 -14.49 3.86 -10.41
C VAL A 33 -15.60 4.25 -11.36
N TYR A 34 -15.41 3.89 -12.63
CA TYR A 34 -16.40 4.06 -13.69
C TYR A 34 -16.87 2.69 -14.18
N ASP A 35 -18.14 2.57 -14.51
CA ASP A 35 -18.69 1.41 -15.20
C ASP A 35 -18.68 1.66 -16.71
N ILE A 36 -17.56 1.32 -17.35
CA ILE A 36 -17.36 1.55 -18.78
C ILE A 36 -18.19 0.63 -19.68
N GLU A 37 -18.76 -0.44 -19.15
CA GLU A 37 -19.63 -1.32 -19.94
C GLU A 37 -20.89 -0.60 -20.39
N GLY A 38 -21.37 0.38 -19.64
CA GLY A 38 -22.48 1.26 -20.01
C GLY A 38 -22.12 2.36 -21.02
N SER A 39 -20.83 2.60 -21.28
CA SER A 39 -20.35 3.74 -22.08
C SER A 39 -20.62 3.62 -23.58
N GLN A 40 -21.06 2.46 -24.05
CA GLN A 40 -21.32 2.20 -25.48
C GLN A 40 -22.77 2.50 -25.89
N MET A 41 -23.61 2.93 -24.98
CA MET A 41 -24.99 3.30 -25.29
C MET A 41 -25.07 4.77 -25.69
N PRO A 42 -25.64 5.11 -26.88
CA PRO A 42 -25.87 6.49 -27.26
C PRO A 42 -26.76 7.21 -26.24
N GLY A 43 -26.33 8.37 -25.75
CA GLY A 43 -27.08 9.20 -24.80
C GLY A 43 -26.80 8.95 -23.33
N VAL A 44 -25.80 8.15 -22.99
CA VAL A 44 -25.33 7.97 -21.60
C VAL A 44 -24.27 9.04 -21.33
N ASP A 45 -24.52 9.91 -20.35
CA ASP A 45 -23.56 10.92 -19.88
C ASP A 45 -22.47 10.27 -19.02
N ALA A 46 -21.29 10.88 -18.99
CA ALA A 46 -20.15 10.40 -18.20
C ALA A 46 -20.49 10.27 -16.71
N TYR A 47 -21.43 11.04 -16.19
CA TYR A 47 -21.90 10.95 -14.82
C TYR A 47 -22.68 9.67 -14.53
N ASP A 48 -23.39 9.14 -15.51
CA ASP A 48 -24.14 7.88 -15.36
C ASP A 48 -23.24 6.66 -15.29
N LEU A 49 -21.96 6.82 -15.63
CA LEU A 49 -20.95 5.77 -15.57
C LEU A 49 -20.24 5.70 -14.22
N ILE A 50 -20.41 6.70 -13.37
CA ILE A 50 -19.78 6.74 -12.04
C ILE A 50 -20.43 5.68 -11.15
N MET A 51 -19.62 4.84 -10.55
CA MET A 51 -20.07 3.87 -9.57
C MET A 51 -20.23 4.50 -8.20
N ALA A 52 -21.32 5.27 -8.02
CA ALA A 52 -21.63 5.98 -6.79
C ALA A 52 -22.20 5.05 -5.72
N ASN A 53 -21.72 5.17 -4.49
CA ASN A 53 -22.25 4.45 -3.32
C ASN A 53 -22.33 2.92 -3.51
N LYS A 54 -21.32 2.35 -4.15
CA LYS A 54 -21.25 0.91 -4.44
C LYS A 54 -20.20 0.24 -3.59
N GLN A 55 -20.53 -0.93 -3.07
CA GLN A 55 -19.56 -1.81 -2.43
C GLN A 55 -18.71 -2.49 -3.50
N ILE A 56 -17.39 -2.41 -3.33
CA ILE A 56 -16.40 -3.00 -4.23
C ILE A 56 -15.35 -3.75 -3.43
N SER A 57 -14.67 -4.69 -4.08
CA SER A 57 -13.46 -5.29 -3.58
C SER A 57 -12.27 -4.80 -4.38
N VAL A 58 -11.18 -4.48 -3.70
CA VAL A 58 -9.93 -4.02 -4.31
C VAL A 58 -8.80 -4.92 -3.84
N ARG A 59 -7.97 -5.36 -4.76
CA ARG A 59 -6.79 -6.17 -4.46
C ARG A 59 -5.54 -5.46 -4.96
N PHE A 60 -4.58 -5.28 -4.06
CA PHE A 60 -3.27 -4.76 -4.37
C PHE A 60 -2.24 -5.88 -4.40
N THR A 61 -1.45 -5.91 -5.44
CA THR A 61 -0.31 -6.85 -5.55
C THR A 61 0.94 -6.04 -5.85
N ILE A 62 1.99 -6.28 -5.07
CA ILE A 62 3.31 -5.69 -5.32
C ILE A 62 4.17 -6.73 -6.00
N LEU A 63 4.65 -6.37 -7.19
CA LEU A 63 5.49 -7.20 -8.03
C LEU A 63 6.91 -6.64 -8.04
N GLN A 64 7.89 -7.52 -8.11
CA GLN A 64 9.29 -7.13 -8.15
C GLN A 64 9.88 -7.25 -9.55
N SER A 65 10.70 -6.28 -9.91
CA SER A 65 11.55 -6.22 -11.10
C SER A 65 10.85 -5.85 -12.39
N ASP A 66 9.69 -6.43 -12.69
CA ASP A 66 8.92 -6.14 -13.91
C ASP A 66 7.41 -6.34 -13.70
N PRO A 67 6.56 -5.89 -14.65
CA PRO A 67 5.10 -5.99 -14.51
C PRO A 67 4.55 -7.43 -14.39
N ASN A 68 5.34 -8.41 -14.79
CA ASN A 68 5.02 -9.84 -14.67
C ASN A 68 5.96 -10.55 -13.70
N GLY A 69 6.67 -9.79 -12.89
CA GLY A 69 7.62 -10.31 -11.91
C GLY A 69 6.95 -11.05 -10.76
N PRO A 70 7.77 -11.59 -9.84
CA PRO A 70 7.25 -12.32 -8.70
C PRO A 70 6.42 -11.43 -7.78
N GLU A 71 5.32 -11.98 -7.29
CA GLU A 71 4.48 -11.35 -6.27
C GLU A 71 5.18 -11.41 -4.92
N ILE A 72 5.54 -10.25 -4.36
CA ILE A 72 6.18 -10.17 -3.05
C ILE A 72 5.22 -9.77 -1.95
N TYR A 73 4.08 -9.19 -2.30
CA TYR A 73 3.03 -8.83 -1.37
C TYR A 73 1.67 -8.78 -2.06
N LYS A 74 0.64 -9.20 -1.34
CA LYS A 74 -0.74 -9.15 -1.82
C LYS A 74 -1.70 -8.95 -0.67
N GLU A 75 -2.66 -8.06 -0.86
CA GLU A 75 -3.75 -7.81 0.10
C GLU A 75 -5.05 -7.49 -0.62
N SER A 76 -6.16 -7.67 0.08
CA SER A 76 -7.48 -7.27 -0.39
C SER A 76 -8.19 -6.36 0.59
N HIS A 77 -9.07 -5.52 0.05
CA HIS A 77 -9.93 -4.61 0.79
C HIS A 77 -11.38 -4.75 0.31
N SER A 78 -12.32 -4.58 1.22
CA SER A 78 -13.70 -4.31 0.89
C SER A 78 -14.00 -2.86 1.28
N THR A 79 -14.54 -2.09 0.35
CA THR A 79 -14.84 -0.68 0.58
C THR A 79 -16.07 -0.25 -0.19
N THR A 80 -16.58 0.93 0.11
CA THR A 80 -17.73 1.53 -0.59
C THR A 80 -17.29 2.84 -1.21
N THR A 81 -17.62 3.04 -2.49
CA THR A 81 -17.38 4.30 -3.18
C THR A 81 -18.31 5.38 -2.63
N ASP A 82 -17.87 6.64 -2.72
CA ASP A 82 -18.71 7.78 -2.39
C ASP A 82 -19.67 8.15 -3.53
N GLU A 83 -20.37 9.28 -3.39
CA GLU A 83 -21.30 9.79 -4.39
C GLU A 83 -20.66 10.14 -5.74
N TYR A 84 -19.33 10.29 -5.77
CA TYR A 84 -18.54 10.57 -6.97
C TYR A 84 -17.79 9.34 -7.51
N GLY A 85 -18.03 8.17 -6.94
CA GLY A 85 -17.33 6.95 -7.30
C GLY A 85 -15.91 6.85 -6.75
N LEU A 86 -15.52 7.77 -5.86
CA LEU A 86 -14.20 7.81 -5.24
C LEU A 86 -14.10 6.79 -4.09
N PHE A 87 -12.99 6.13 -3.99
CA PHE A 87 -12.58 5.39 -2.79
C PHE A 87 -11.15 5.72 -2.39
N SER A 88 -10.86 5.58 -1.11
CA SER A 88 -9.53 5.77 -0.52
C SER A 88 -9.17 4.58 0.34
N LEU A 89 -7.99 4.04 0.15
CA LEU A 89 -7.46 2.91 0.90
C LEU A 89 -6.01 3.16 1.27
N VAL A 90 -5.54 2.44 2.29
CA VAL A 90 -4.12 2.42 2.65
C VAL A 90 -3.57 1.03 2.32
N ILE A 91 -2.68 0.97 1.34
CA ILE A 91 -1.96 -0.27 1.00
C ILE A 91 -1.05 -0.62 2.18
N GLY A 92 -1.12 -1.85 2.64
CA GLY A 92 -0.46 -2.31 3.85
C GLY A 92 -1.41 -2.50 5.04
N GLN A 93 -2.67 -2.03 4.93
CA GLN A 93 -3.69 -2.12 5.98
C GLN A 93 -4.86 -3.04 5.61
N GLY A 94 -4.77 -3.74 4.51
CA GLY A 94 -5.81 -4.67 4.06
C GLY A 94 -5.68 -6.07 4.69
N THR A 95 -6.49 -6.99 4.18
CA THR A 95 -6.39 -8.40 4.52
C THR A 95 -5.28 -9.03 3.70
N GLN A 96 -4.20 -9.40 4.36
CA GLN A 96 -3.02 -9.99 3.73
C GLN A 96 -3.35 -11.35 3.10
N GLN A 97 -2.89 -11.56 1.88
CA GLN A 97 -3.06 -12.78 1.10
C GLN A 97 -1.73 -13.42 0.67
N SER A 98 -0.61 -12.77 0.97
CA SER A 98 0.74 -13.27 0.69
C SER A 98 1.41 -13.79 1.95
N ALA A 99 2.48 -14.57 1.76
CA ALA A 99 3.32 -15.04 2.86
C ALA A 99 4.20 -13.94 3.47
N GLY A 100 4.58 -12.92 2.68
CA GLY A 100 5.41 -11.80 3.12
C GLY A 100 4.59 -10.64 3.64
N ASP A 101 5.07 -9.99 4.69
CA ASP A 101 4.44 -8.80 5.27
C ASP A 101 4.80 -7.54 4.49
N PHE A 102 3.91 -6.54 4.53
CA PHE A 102 4.17 -5.24 3.91
C PHE A 102 5.44 -4.58 4.47
N SER A 103 5.64 -4.68 5.79
CA SER A 103 6.81 -4.13 6.47
C SER A 103 8.13 -4.80 6.09
N SER A 104 8.10 -6.00 5.53
CA SER A 104 9.29 -6.75 5.11
C SER A 104 9.71 -6.49 3.67
N ILE A 105 8.97 -5.66 2.92
CA ILE A 105 9.32 -5.30 1.55
C ILE A 105 10.62 -4.49 1.54
N ASP A 106 11.60 -4.98 0.81
CA ASP A 106 12.85 -4.26 0.57
C ASP A 106 12.68 -3.32 -0.65
N TRP A 107 12.20 -2.10 -0.37
CA TRP A 107 11.97 -1.09 -1.40
C TRP A 107 13.25 -0.60 -2.09
N GLY A 108 14.41 -0.79 -1.47
CA GLY A 108 15.71 -0.48 -2.06
C GLY A 108 16.22 -1.52 -3.05
N SER A 109 15.60 -2.70 -3.13
CA SER A 109 16.04 -3.82 -3.96
C SER A 109 15.36 -3.82 -5.32
N GLY A 110 15.79 -2.93 -6.21
CA GLY A 110 15.31 -2.87 -7.59
C GLY A 110 13.95 -2.20 -7.75
N TYR A 111 13.32 -2.42 -8.91
CA TYR A 111 12.04 -1.84 -9.25
C TYR A 111 10.88 -2.62 -8.64
N HIS A 112 9.83 -1.89 -8.30
CA HIS A 112 8.59 -2.46 -7.78
C HIS A 112 7.42 -1.96 -8.61
N PHE A 113 6.42 -2.83 -8.80
CA PHE A 113 5.21 -2.53 -9.55
C PHE A 113 3.99 -2.74 -8.68
N LEU A 114 3.02 -1.85 -8.81
CA LEU A 114 1.72 -1.97 -8.16
C LEU A 114 0.68 -2.42 -9.19
N LYS A 115 0.16 -3.61 -8.98
CA LYS A 115 -0.99 -4.11 -9.72
C LYS A 115 -2.24 -3.91 -8.89
N VAL A 116 -3.24 -3.28 -9.48
CA VAL A 116 -4.53 -3.00 -8.85
C VAL A 116 -5.61 -3.78 -9.59
N ASP A 117 -6.28 -4.64 -8.88
CA ASP A 117 -7.43 -5.39 -9.36
C ASP A 117 -8.69 -4.97 -8.60
N ILE A 118 -9.82 -4.98 -9.28
CA ILE A 118 -11.12 -4.63 -8.71
C ILE A 118 -12.18 -5.67 -9.05
N ASP A 119 -13.07 -5.94 -8.11
CA ASP A 119 -14.36 -6.55 -8.37
C ASP A 119 -15.45 -5.52 -8.06
N LYS A 120 -16.13 -5.07 -9.10
CA LYS A 120 -17.21 -4.08 -9.02
C LYS A 120 -18.43 -4.57 -8.26
N THR A 121 -18.56 -5.87 -8.07
CA THR A 121 -19.68 -6.50 -7.35
C THR A 121 -19.40 -6.76 -5.87
N GLY A 122 -18.18 -6.44 -5.40
CA GLY A 122 -17.78 -6.67 -4.01
C GLY A 122 -17.42 -8.11 -3.68
N GLY A 123 -17.24 -8.95 -4.68
CA GLY A 123 -16.85 -10.36 -4.55
C GLY A 123 -15.34 -10.60 -4.76
N SER A 124 -15.02 -11.68 -5.44
CA SER A 124 -13.64 -12.12 -5.72
C SER A 124 -13.33 -12.31 -7.20
N ASN A 125 -14.21 -11.85 -8.09
CA ASN A 125 -13.99 -11.86 -9.54
C ASN A 125 -13.21 -10.62 -9.97
N PHE A 126 -11.93 -10.60 -9.67
CA PHE A 126 -11.06 -9.46 -9.89
C PHE A 126 -10.70 -9.27 -11.37
N VAL A 127 -10.75 -8.02 -11.80
CA VAL A 127 -10.29 -7.55 -13.11
C VAL A 127 -9.18 -6.53 -12.89
N THR A 128 -8.08 -6.67 -13.62
CA THR A 128 -6.94 -5.74 -13.50
C THR A 128 -7.29 -4.37 -14.07
N LEU A 129 -7.16 -3.34 -13.25
CA LEU A 129 -7.30 -1.94 -13.67
C LEU A 129 -5.98 -1.33 -14.13
N SER A 130 -4.91 -1.62 -13.40
CA SER A 130 -3.59 -1.04 -13.67
C SER A 130 -2.48 -1.94 -13.16
N ASN A 131 -1.31 -1.77 -13.77
CA ASN A 131 -0.06 -2.37 -13.34
C ASN A 131 1.05 -1.38 -13.67
N GLN A 132 1.46 -0.60 -12.68
CA GLN A 132 2.36 0.54 -12.86
C GLN A 132 3.56 0.44 -11.95
N GLN A 133 4.70 0.93 -12.43
CA GLN A 133 5.91 1.02 -11.64
C GLN A 133 5.78 2.09 -10.54
N PHE A 134 6.29 1.77 -9.35
CA PHE A 134 6.58 2.79 -8.35
C PHE A 134 7.82 3.56 -8.75
N TRP A 135 7.67 4.86 -9.00
CA TRP A 135 8.77 5.75 -9.38
C TRP A 135 9.47 6.36 -8.18
N SER A 136 8.83 6.36 -7.03
CA SER A 136 9.42 6.74 -5.77
C SER A 136 9.09 5.70 -4.71
N VAL A 137 10.08 5.37 -3.89
CA VAL A 137 9.87 4.49 -2.75
C VAL A 137 9.35 5.29 -1.57
N PRO A 138 8.57 4.69 -0.64
CA PRO A 138 8.00 5.39 0.51
C PRO A 138 9.04 6.00 1.46
N TYR A 139 10.30 5.55 1.36
CA TYR A 139 11.45 6.09 2.08
C TYR A 139 12.73 5.79 1.30
N ALA A 140 13.68 6.64 1.43
CA ALA A 140 15.00 6.47 0.84
C ALA A 140 16.00 6.02 1.92
#